data_6648fc23852ca34db67f0d3834937ad4
#
_entry.id   6648fc23852ca34db67f0d3834937ad4
#
_cell.length_a   1.000
_cell.length_b   1.000
_cell.length_c   1.000
_cell.angle_alpha   90.00
_cell.angle_beta   90.00
_cell.angle_gamma   90.00
#
_symmetry.space_group_name_H-M   'P 1'
#
loop_
_entity.id
_entity.type
_entity.pdbx_description
1 polymer ?
#
loop_
_entity_poly.entity_id
_entity_poly.type
_entity_poly.pdbx_seq_one_letter_code
_entity_poly.pdbx_strand_id
1 'polypeptide(L)'
;MSKQVSEPREIYYNPVQIKINTINARNTIVVGGRAIGKTTGIHGPRTTNCLVKMPGSSNGFVSRTYKQFKTRILGSLVSGWKDLGFEEYNEKTGTGHFMIGKKNKNWPSPQYAIGDYTQAIHWFTGAVIVLISQDRPGDANGSNIQSIGADEAFQLDKEDLDENVIPALRGLPHFQHLSCYKSITLTTSMPLTPDAGWIFDYA
;
A
#
# COMPACT_ATOMS: atom_id res chain seq x y z
N MET A 1 -12.31 32.71 -10.98
CA MET A 1 -11.96 31.69 -9.98
C MET A 1 -10.44 31.74 -9.78
N SER A 2 -9.98 32.36 -8.69
CA SER A 2 -8.56 32.43 -8.35
C SER A 2 -8.08 31.03 -7.95
N LYS A 3 -7.10 30.47 -8.68
CA LYS A 3 -6.36 29.30 -8.25
C LYS A 3 -5.67 29.66 -6.93
N GLN A 4 -6.18 29.19 -5.81
CA GLN A 4 -5.39 29.16 -4.59
C GLN A 4 -4.19 28.26 -4.87
N VAL A 5 -3.04 28.87 -5.07
CA VAL A 5 -1.75 28.17 -5.05
C VAL A 5 -1.58 27.76 -3.59
N SER A 6 -1.73 26.47 -3.32
CA SER A 6 -1.45 25.93 -1.99
C SER A 6 0.00 26.20 -1.66
N GLU A 7 0.28 26.73 -0.48
CA GLU A 7 1.65 26.89 0.00
C GLU A 7 2.38 25.54 -0.05
N PRO A 8 3.68 25.54 -0.40
CA PRO A 8 4.46 24.30 -0.44
C PRO A 8 4.49 23.69 0.96
N ARG A 9 4.12 22.41 1.04
CA ARG A 9 4.20 21.64 2.29
C ARG A 9 5.62 21.13 2.47
N GLU A 10 6.22 21.39 3.63
CA GLU A 10 7.47 20.78 4.02
C GLU A 10 7.20 19.39 4.62
N ILE A 11 7.86 18.38 4.07
CA ILE A 11 7.77 17.00 4.56
C ILE A 11 9.15 16.60 5.06
N TYR A 12 9.22 16.17 6.31
CA TYR A 12 10.47 15.75 6.93
C TYR A 12 10.62 14.23 6.86
N TYR A 13 11.62 13.79 6.12
CA TYR A 13 12.03 12.38 6.06
C TYR A 13 13.39 12.20 6.70
N ASN A 14 13.59 11.10 7.42
CA ASN A 14 14.92 10.72 7.87
C ASN A 14 15.78 10.23 6.67
N PRO A 15 17.13 10.22 6.81
CA PRO A 15 18.02 9.84 5.71
C PRO A 15 17.74 8.48 5.08
N VAL A 16 17.28 7.50 5.88
CA VAL A 16 16.94 6.16 5.39
C VAL A 16 15.68 6.20 4.52
N GLN A 17 14.64 6.90 4.96
CA GLN A 17 13.42 7.10 4.19
C GLN A 17 13.71 7.83 2.87
N ILE A 18 14.53 8.88 2.90
CA ILE A 18 14.97 9.61 1.70
C ILE A 18 15.65 8.64 0.75
N LYS A 19 16.63 7.87 1.23
CA LYS A 19 17.36 6.90 0.41
C LYS A 19 16.44 5.87 -0.23
N ILE A 20 15.53 5.25 0.53
CA ILE A 20 14.58 4.25 0.03
C ILE A 20 13.65 4.84 -1.02
N ASN A 21 13.08 6.01 -0.76
CA ASN A 21 12.14 6.67 -1.69
C ASN A 21 12.83 7.16 -2.96
N THR A 22 14.09 7.58 -2.86
CA THR A 22 14.90 8.03 -4.02
C THR A 22 15.32 6.85 -4.90
N ILE A 23 15.82 5.76 -4.32
CA ILE A 23 16.19 4.55 -5.06
C ILE A 23 14.96 3.94 -5.73
N ASN A 24 13.82 3.96 -5.05
CA ASN A 24 12.54 3.45 -5.54
C ASN A 24 12.65 2.06 -6.19
N ALA A 25 13.40 1.17 -5.55
CA ALA A 25 13.62 -0.20 -6.02
C ALA A 25 12.27 -0.95 -6.12
N ARG A 26 12.15 -1.85 -7.09
CA ARG A 26 10.95 -2.66 -7.27
C ARG A 26 10.63 -3.48 -6.02
N ASN A 27 11.62 -4.20 -5.52
CA ASN A 27 11.50 -4.94 -4.27
C ASN A 27 12.26 -4.19 -3.17
N THR A 28 11.58 -3.95 -2.06
CA THR A 28 12.12 -3.19 -0.93
C THR A 28 11.75 -3.90 0.36
N ILE A 29 12.77 -4.32 1.09
CA ILE A 29 12.62 -4.91 2.41
C ILE A 29 13.34 -4.03 3.40
N VAL A 30 12.63 -3.62 4.44
CA VAL A 30 13.17 -2.74 5.47
C VAL A 30 12.98 -3.36 6.85
N VAL A 31 14.08 -3.77 7.43
CA VAL A 31 14.14 -4.20 8.83
C VAL A 31 14.67 -3.03 9.65
N GLY A 32 13.91 -2.55 10.61
CA GLY A 32 14.29 -1.38 11.37
C GLY A 32 13.53 -1.23 12.68
N GLY A 33 14.04 -0.41 13.59
CA GLY A 33 13.45 -0.16 14.90
C GLY A 33 11.99 0.31 14.85
N ARG A 34 11.33 0.26 15.99
CA ARG A 34 10.00 0.85 16.16
C ARG A 34 10.08 2.38 16.04
N ALA A 35 8.98 3.00 15.65
CA ALA A 35 8.84 4.46 15.56
C ALA A 35 9.77 5.17 14.57
N ILE A 36 10.47 4.48 13.66
CA ILE A 36 11.27 5.10 12.61
C ILE A 36 10.43 5.57 11.40
N GLY A 37 9.11 5.52 11.50
CA GLY A 37 8.19 5.99 10.45
C GLY A 37 8.13 5.07 9.22
N LYS A 38 8.24 3.75 9.38
CA LYS A 38 8.16 2.79 8.26
C LYS A 38 6.84 2.92 7.50
N THR A 39 5.73 2.94 8.21
CA THR A 39 4.40 3.02 7.60
C THR A 39 4.19 4.38 6.94
N THR A 40 4.42 5.47 7.67
CA THR A 40 4.17 6.84 7.19
C THR A 40 5.14 7.25 6.10
N GLY A 41 6.45 7.06 6.33
CA GLY A 41 7.50 7.60 5.47
C GLY A 41 8.03 6.63 4.40
N ILE A 42 7.61 5.35 4.40
CA ILE A 42 7.97 4.38 3.37
C ILE A 42 6.71 3.88 2.66
N HIS A 43 5.76 3.26 3.37
CA HIS A 43 4.53 2.78 2.73
C HIS A 43 3.67 3.93 2.19
N GLY A 44 3.56 5.06 2.88
CA GLY A 44 2.84 6.23 2.39
C GLY A 44 3.29 6.65 0.99
N PRO A 45 4.56 7.06 0.78
CA PRO A 45 5.07 7.43 -0.53
C PRO A 45 5.02 6.32 -1.57
N ARG A 46 5.34 5.08 -1.20
CA ARG A 46 5.38 3.96 -2.17
C ARG A 46 4.00 3.56 -2.64
N THR A 47 3.01 3.47 -1.76
CA THR A 47 1.63 3.20 -2.15
C THR A 47 1.06 4.33 -3.00
N THR A 48 1.31 5.60 -2.63
CA THR A 48 0.92 6.76 -3.43
C THR A 48 1.51 6.69 -4.84
N ASN A 49 2.81 6.36 -4.95
CA ASN A 49 3.47 6.21 -6.25
C ASN A 49 2.80 5.14 -7.12
N CYS A 50 2.43 3.99 -6.54
CA CYS A 50 1.69 2.94 -7.24
C CYS A 50 0.32 3.42 -7.70
N LEU A 51 -0.47 4.02 -6.80
CA LEU A 51 -1.85 4.43 -7.04
C LEU A 51 -2.00 5.59 -8.04
N VAL A 52 -0.99 6.47 -8.10
CA VAL A 52 -0.97 7.59 -9.05
C VAL A 52 -0.41 7.18 -10.40
N LYS A 53 0.70 6.42 -10.44
CA LYS A 53 1.35 6.04 -11.70
C LYS A 53 0.69 4.86 -12.42
N MET A 54 -0.09 4.06 -11.69
CA MET A 54 -0.83 2.94 -12.27
C MET A 54 -2.35 3.15 -12.08
N PRO A 55 -2.97 4.11 -12.81
CA PRO A 55 -4.41 4.36 -12.69
C PRO A 55 -5.21 3.10 -13.03
N GLY A 56 -6.29 2.86 -12.30
CA GLY A 56 -7.13 1.68 -12.45
C GLY A 56 -6.49 0.37 -11.98
N SER A 57 -5.32 0.41 -11.34
CA SER A 57 -4.64 -0.79 -10.82
C SER A 57 -5.27 -1.29 -9.53
N SER A 58 -5.11 -2.60 -9.26
CA SER A 58 -5.38 -3.20 -7.95
C SER A 58 -4.06 -3.49 -7.25
N ASN A 59 -3.90 -2.98 -6.04
CA ASN A 59 -2.68 -3.11 -5.24
C ASN A 59 -3.03 -3.82 -3.94
N GLY A 60 -2.26 -4.83 -3.54
CA GLY A 60 -2.49 -5.58 -2.33
C GLY A 60 -1.82 -4.93 -1.12
N PHE A 61 -2.49 -4.88 0.02
CA PHE A 61 -1.85 -4.62 1.29
C PHE A 61 -2.13 -5.79 2.23
N VAL A 62 -1.08 -6.51 2.59
CA VAL A 62 -1.16 -7.77 3.34
C VAL A 62 -0.99 -7.50 4.83
N SER A 63 -1.80 -8.13 5.63
CA SER A 63 -1.68 -8.15 7.08
C SER A 63 -2.15 -9.48 7.64
N ARG A 64 -1.77 -9.80 8.87
CA ARG A 64 -2.22 -11.03 9.50
C ARG A 64 -3.75 -11.08 9.65
N THR A 65 -4.38 -9.94 9.99
CA THR A 65 -5.84 -9.82 10.08
C THR A 65 -6.31 -8.44 9.60
N TYR A 66 -7.54 -8.34 9.08
CA TYR A 66 -8.17 -7.05 8.78
C TYR A 66 -8.24 -6.12 9.99
N LYS A 67 -8.49 -6.67 11.18
CA LYS A 67 -8.52 -5.91 12.42
C LYS A 67 -7.17 -5.26 12.69
N GLN A 68 -6.08 -6.00 12.53
CA GLN A 68 -4.73 -5.48 12.72
C GLN A 68 -4.44 -4.34 11.74
N PHE A 69 -4.76 -4.51 10.46
CA PHE A 69 -4.60 -3.45 9.48
C PHE A 69 -5.34 -2.18 9.91
N LYS A 70 -6.65 -2.29 10.18
CA LYS A 70 -7.51 -1.14 10.51
C LYS A 70 -7.09 -0.43 11.79
N THR A 71 -6.61 -1.16 12.81
CA THR A 71 -6.29 -0.58 14.11
C THR A 71 -4.85 -0.11 14.26
N ARG A 72 -3.91 -0.67 13.50
CA ARG A 72 -2.47 -0.40 13.70
C ARG A 72 -1.80 0.25 12.50
N ILE A 73 -2.21 -0.10 11.27
CA ILE A 73 -1.51 0.29 10.05
C ILE A 73 -2.21 1.47 9.37
N LEU A 74 -3.53 1.40 9.22
CA LEU A 74 -4.31 2.32 8.41
C LEU A 74 -4.13 3.78 8.83
N GLY A 75 -4.16 4.08 10.14
CA GLY A 75 -3.99 5.45 10.63
C GLY A 75 -2.65 6.07 10.23
N SER A 76 -1.55 5.31 10.36
CA SER A 76 -0.22 5.77 9.95
C SER A 76 -0.08 5.87 8.43
N LEU A 77 -0.71 4.98 7.69
CA LEU A 77 -0.71 5.01 6.22
C LEU A 77 -1.45 6.25 5.69
N VAL A 78 -2.63 6.51 6.24
CA VAL A 78 -3.43 7.72 5.94
C VAL A 78 -2.68 8.99 6.32
N SER A 79 -1.98 9.00 7.47
CA SER A 79 -1.11 10.14 7.84
C SER A 79 -0.05 10.40 6.77
N GLY A 80 0.63 9.35 6.30
CA GLY A 80 1.63 9.49 5.23
C GLY A 80 1.06 10.02 3.92
N TRP A 81 -0.17 9.66 3.57
CA TRP A 81 -0.85 10.22 2.40
C TRP A 81 -1.22 11.69 2.60
N LYS A 82 -1.69 12.04 3.80
CA LYS A 82 -2.03 13.44 4.13
C LYS A 82 -0.79 14.34 4.12
N ASP A 83 0.34 13.85 4.59
CA ASP A 83 1.62 14.58 4.48
C ASP A 83 1.96 14.88 3.01
N LEU A 84 1.66 13.96 2.09
CA LEU A 84 1.82 14.12 0.65
C LEU A 84 0.71 14.97 -0.03
N GLY A 85 -0.26 15.47 0.74
CA GLY A 85 -1.36 16.30 0.22
C GLY A 85 -2.59 15.54 -0.25
N PHE A 86 -2.70 14.23 0.01
CA PHE A 86 -3.87 13.44 -0.33
C PHE A 86 -4.82 13.34 0.85
N GLU A 87 -6.07 13.74 0.65
CA GLU A 87 -7.11 13.81 1.68
C GLU A 87 -8.19 12.74 1.45
N GLU A 88 -8.78 12.26 2.54
CA GLU A 88 -9.95 11.39 2.45
C GLU A 88 -11.13 12.15 1.84
N TYR A 89 -11.90 11.47 1.01
CA TYR A 89 -13.03 12.07 0.31
C TYR A 89 -14.12 12.48 1.30
N ASN A 90 -14.51 13.74 1.20
CA ASN A 90 -15.60 14.32 1.98
C ASN A 90 -16.86 14.39 1.11
N GLU A 91 -17.87 13.60 1.44
CA GLU A 91 -19.14 13.54 0.69
C GLU A 91 -19.90 14.86 0.68
N LYS A 92 -19.72 15.72 1.71
CA LYS A 92 -20.40 17.01 1.80
C LYS A 92 -19.82 18.06 0.87
N THR A 93 -18.50 18.07 0.73
CA THR A 93 -17.78 19.04 -0.14
C THR A 93 -17.54 18.51 -1.55
N GLY A 94 -17.63 17.20 -1.74
CA GLY A 94 -17.30 16.55 -3.01
C GLY A 94 -15.81 16.55 -3.34
N THR A 95 -14.95 16.78 -2.35
CA THR A 95 -13.49 16.90 -2.53
C THR A 95 -12.74 15.79 -1.78
N GLY A 96 -11.55 15.45 -2.26
CA GLY A 96 -10.68 14.43 -1.67
C GLY A 96 -10.13 13.47 -2.73
N HIS A 97 -9.27 12.55 -2.32
CA HIS A 97 -8.46 11.74 -3.21
C HIS A 97 -8.62 10.23 -3.00
N PHE A 98 -9.08 9.81 -1.82
CA PHE A 98 -9.31 8.39 -1.52
C PHE A 98 -10.53 8.20 -0.63
N MET A 99 -11.13 7.02 -0.70
CA MET A 99 -12.29 6.62 0.08
C MET A 99 -12.05 5.23 0.67
N ILE A 100 -12.24 5.08 1.97
CA ILE A 100 -12.01 3.84 2.71
C ILE A 100 -13.31 3.06 2.86
N GLY A 101 -13.28 1.77 2.51
CA GLY A 101 -14.41 0.86 2.73
C GLY A 101 -15.62 1.11 1.84
N LYS A 102 -15.51 1.99 0.84
CA LYS A 102 -16.58 2.33 -0.09
C LYS A 102 -16.04 2.65 -1.47
N LYS A 103 -16.88 2.49 -2.51
CA LYS A 103 -16.60 2.96 -3.87
C LYS A 103 -17.15 4.38 -4.06
N ASN A 104 -16.33 5.28 -4.56
CA ASN A 104 -16.83 6.56 -5.07
C ASN A 104 -17.36 6.35 -6.50
N LYS A 105 -18.63 6.69 -6.71
CA LYS A 105 -19.31 6.49 -8.01
C LYS A 105 -18.83 7.45 -9.10
N ASN A 106 -18.22 8.57 -8.70
CA ASN A 106 -17.75 9.62 -9.61
C ASN A 106 -16.31 9.36 -10.10
N TRP A 107 -15.61 8.40 -9.52
CA TRP A 107 -14.25 8.06 -9.90
C TRP A 107 -14.21 6.87 -10.87
N PRO A 108 -13.17 6.76 -11.70
CA PRO A 108 -12.98 5.59 -12.53
C PRO A 108 -13.02 4.30 -11.71
N SER A 109 -13.47 3.23 -12.34
CA SER A 109 -13.41 1.90 -11.72
C SER A 109 -12.04 1.26 -11.95
N PRO A 110 -11.58 0.38 -11.05
CA PRO A 110 -10.39 -0.42 -11.32
C PRO A 110 -10.62 -1.30 -12.54
N GLN A 111 -9.53 -1.64 -13.23
CA GLN A 111 -9.58 -2.49 -14.44
C GLN A 111 -10.14 -3.88 -14.15
N TYR A 112 -9.81 -4.43 -13.00
CA TYR A 112 -10.44 -5.65 -12.49
C TYR A 112 -11.49 -5.28 -11.45
N ALA A 113 -12.72 -5.73 -11.68
CA ALA A 113 -13.83 -5.42 -10.80
C ALA A 113 -13.59 -5.98 -9.38
N ILE A 114 -13.87 -5.16 -8.39
CA ILE A 114 -13.86 -5.54 -6.98
C ILE A 114 -15.32 -5.72 -6.56
N GLY A 115 -15.65 -6.92 -6.08
CA GLY A 115 -17.00 -7.26 -5.65
C GLY A 115 -17.40 -6.57 -4.34
N ASP A 116 -16.47 -6.43 -3.41
CA ASP A 116 -16.69 -5.82 -2.11
C ASP A 116 -15.62 -4.77 -1.78
N TYR A 117 -16.06 -3.53 -1.58
CA TYR A 117 -15.19 -2.41 -1.21
C TYR A 117 -14.99 -2.28 0.30
N THR A 118 -15.65 -3.04 1.14
CA THR A 118 -15.52 -2.94 2.62
C THR A 118 -14.10 -3.23 3.10
N GLN A 119 -13.34 -3.99 2.30
CA GLN A 119 -11.94 -4.31 2.52
C GLN A 119 -11.04 -3.68 1.44
N ALA A 120 -11.42 -2.51 0.94
CA ALA A 120 -10.65 -1.80 -0.07
C ALA A 120 -10.58 -0.30 0.18
N ILE A 121 -9.58 0.35 -0.41
CA ILE A 121 -9.44 1.79 -0.41
C ILE A 121 -9.42 2.24 -1.87
N HIS A 122 -10.45 2.98 -2.27
CA HIS A 122 -10.61 3.48 -3.63
C HIS A 122 -9.94 4.84 -3.80
N TRP A 123 -9.19 5.02 -4.87
CA TRP A 123 -8.49 6.27 -5.19
C TRP A 123 -9.11 6.97 -6.40
N PHE A 124 -8.95 8.29 -6.46
CA PHE A 124 -9.46 9.16 -7.53
C PHE A 124 -8.94 8.79 -8.93
N THR A 125 -7.81 8.07 -9.00
CA THR A 125 -7.25 7.53 -10.24
C THR A 125 -7.96 6.26 -10.72
N GLY A 126 -8.96 5.77 -9.99
CA GLY A 126 -9.57 4.46 -10.20
C GLY A 126 -8.76 3.30 -9.66
N ALA A 127 -7.54 3.55 -9.19
CA ALA A 127 -6.75 2.54 -8.52
C ALA A 127 -7.34 2.18 -7.15
N VAL A 128 -7.06 0.97 -6.68
CA VAL A 128 -7.52 0.50 -5.38
C VAL A 128 -6.40 -0.17 -4.61
N ILE A 129 -6.47 -0.07 -3.28
CA ILE A 129 -5.76 -0.97 -2.38
C ILE A 129 -6.76 -2.01 -1.90
N VAL A 130 -6.48 -3.28 -2.14
CA VAL A 130 -7.24 -4.41 -1.61
C VAL A 130 -6.52 -4.90 -0.35
N LEU A 131 -7.23 -4.96 0.74
CA LEU A 131 -6.71 -5.51 1.98
C LEU A 131 -6.77 -7.03 1.91
N ILE A 132 -5.64 -7.67 2.11
CA ILE A 132 -5.49 -9.12 2.10
C ILE A 132 -5.19 -9.57 3.52
N SER A 133 -5.96 -10.52 4.01
CA SER A 133 -5.83 -11.02 5.37
C SER A 133 -5.46 -12.49 5.37
N GLN A 134 -4.36 -12.84 6.05
CA GLN A 134 -3.89 -14.23 6.11
C GLN A 134 -4.72 -15.11 7.06
N ASP A 135 -5.58 -14.54 7.90
CA ASP A 135 -6.57 -15.33 8.64
C ASP A 135 -7.74 -15.81 7.78
N ARG A 136 -7.74 -15.44 6.49
CA ARG A 136 -8.69 -15.87 5.47
C ARG A 136 -7.95 -16.45 4.27
N PRO A 137 -7.53 -17.71 4.35
CA PRO A 137 -6.81 -18.36 3.25
C PRO A 137 -7.57 -18.24 1.94
N GLY A 138 -6.87 -17.83 0.89
CA GLY A 138 -7.47 -17.68 -0.44
C GLY A 138 -8.04 -16.29 -0.76
N ASP A 139 -7.98 -15.32 0.15
CA ASP A 139 -8.44 -13.94 -0.08
C ASP A 139 -7.76 -13.28 -1.31
N ALA A 140 -6.51 -13.65 -1.58
CA ALA A 140 -5.76 -13.20 -2.76
C ALA A 140 -6.00 -14.05 -4.01
N ASN A 141 -6.63 -15.24 -3.88
CA ASN A 141 -6.79 -16.17 -4.98
C ASN A 141 -7.67 -15.58 -6.09
N GLY A 142 -7.23 -15.74 -7.33
CA GLY A 142 -7.92 -15.17 -8.48
C GLY A 142 -7.74 -13.66 -8.68
N SER A 143 -7.11 -12.96 -7.73
CA SER A 143 -6.80 -11.54 -7.86
C SER A 143 -5.69 -11.28 -8.87
N ASN A 144 -5.74 -10.11 -9.51
CA ASN A 144 -4.66 -9.60 -10.35
C ASN A 144 -4.14 -8.31 -9.72
N ILE A 145 -3.02 -8.41 -9.02
CA ILE A 145 -2.44 -7.35 -8.22
C ILE A 145 -1.20 -6.79 -8.92
N GLN A 146 -1.01 -5.47 -8.88
CA GLN A 146 0.12 -4.79 -9.49
C GLN A 146 1.26 -4.50 -8.52
N SER A 147 0.96 -4.39 -7.23
CA SER A 147 1.98 -4.24 -6.18
C SER A 147 1.50 -4.84 -4.87
N ILE A 148 2.44 -5.22 -4.01
CA ILE A 148 2.17 -5.75 -2.67
C ILE A 148 2.90 -4.88 -1.65
N GLY A 149 2.18 -4.45 -0.61
CA GLY A 149 2.72 -3.83 0.59
C GLY A 149 2.40 -4.67 1.82
N ALA A 150 3.30 -4.73 2.79
CA ALA A 150 3.03 -5.28 4.11
C ALA A 150 3.87 -4.56 5.17
N ASP A 151 3.24 -4.13 6.24
CA ASP A 151 3.92 -3.63 7.44
C ASP A 151 3.85 -4.67 8.55
N GLU A 152 4.85 -4.67 9.42
CA GLU A 152 5.07 -5.71 10.44
C GLU A 152 5.16 -7.12 9.81
N ALA A 153 5.86 -7.21 8.68
CA ALA A 153 5.92 -8.41 7.84
C ALA A 153 6.42 -9.66 8.58
N PHE A 154 7.23 -9.52 9.65
CA PHE A 154 7.67 -10.65 10.48
C PHE A 154 6.51 -11.45 11.11
N GLN A 155 5.30 -10.84 11.19
CA GLN A 155 4.10 -11.48 11.73
C GLN A 155 3.32 -12.29 10.69
N LEU A 156 3.69 -12.15 9.41
CA LEU A 156 3.05 -12.87 8.33
C LEU A 156 3.53 -14.33 8.29
N ASP A 157 2.64 -15.19 7.84
CA ASP A 157 2.97 -16.55 7.45
C ASP A 157 3.67 -16.51 6.08
N LYS A 158 4.91 -17.04 6.03
CA LYS A 158 5.73 -17.03 4.81
C LYS A 158 5.13 -17.95 3.75
N GLU A 159 4.67 -19.14 4.15
CA GLU A 159 4.13 -20.14 3.21
C GLU A 159 2.88 -19.59 2.53
N ASP A 160 1.94 -19.01 3.29
CA ASP A 160 0.75 -18.36 2.72
C ASP A 160 1.11 -17.16 1.83
N LEU A 161 2.12 -16.37 2.21
CA LEU A 161 2.59 -15.28 1.38
C LEU A 161 3.12 -15.78 0.03
N ASP A 162 3.94 -16.82 0.03
CA ASP A 162 4.57 -17.39 -1.17
C ASP A 162 3.58 -18.15 -2.06
N GLU A 163 2.65 -18.88 -1.46
CA GLU A 163 1.73 -19.74 -2.21
C GLU A 163 0.46 -19.02 -2.69
N ASN A 164 -0.03 -18.04 -1.93
CA ASN A 164 -1.33 -17.42 -2.21
C ASN A 164 -1.22 -15.95 -2.63
N VAL A 165 -0.33 -15.16 -2.02
CA VAL A 165 -0.29 -13.71 -2.24
C VAL A 165 0.65 -13.33 -3.38
N ILE A 166 1.88 -13.85 -3.38
CA ILE A 166 2.86 -13.54 -4.44
C ILE A 166 2.39 -14.01 -5.83
N PRO A 167 1.76 -15.17 -6.00
CA PRO A 167 1.22 -15.57 -7.30
C PRO A 167 0.10 -14.67 -7.84
N ALA A 168 -0.57 -13.90 -6.97
CA ALA A 168 -1.54 -12.89 -7.38
C ALA A 168 -0.89 -11.65 -8.01
N LEU A 169 0.45 -11.47 -7.86
CA LEU A 169 1.22 -10.36 -8.43
C LEU A 169 1.45 -10.56 -9.93
N ARG A 170 0.37 -10.55 -10.69
CA ARG A 170 0.38 -10.78 -12.14
C ARG A 170 0.65 -9.52 -12.94
N GLY A 171 0.14 -8.40 -12.47
CA GLY A 171 0.31 -7.08 -13.06
C GLY A 171 -0.42 -6.88 -14.39
N LEU A 172 -0.50 -5.63 -14.80
CA LEU A 172 -1.04 -5.20 -16.08
C LEU A 172 0.12 -4.85 -17.02
N PRO A 173 0.28 -5.51 -18.17
CA PRO A 173 1.48 -5.39 -19.01
C PRO A 173 1.85 -3.96 -19.42
N HIS A 174 0.87 -3.07 -19.58
CA HIS A 174 1.13 -1.69 -19.96
C HIS A 174 1.87 -0.86 -18.89
N PHE A 175 1.94 -1.34 -17.65
CA PHE A 175 2.71 -0.72 -16.57
C PHE A 175 4.14 -1.28 -16.41
N GLN A 176 4.56 -2.23 -17.24
CA GLN A 176 5.85 -2.94 -17.09
C GLN A 176 7.08 -2.04 -17.07
N HIS A 177 6.97 -0.82 -17.61
CA HIS A 177 8.06 0.17 -17.65
C HIS A 177 8.23 0.92 -16.31
N LEU A 178 7.30 0.76 -15.36
CA LEU A 178 7.34 1.45 -14.08
C LEU A 178 8.05 0.62 -13.01
N SER A 179 8.82 1.27 -12.13
CA SER A 179 9.48 0.62 -10.99
C SER A 179 8.48 0.04 -9.97
N CYS A 180 7.29 0.63 -9.88
CA CYS A 180 6.22 0.16 -9.00
C CYS A 180 5.43 -1.04 -9.58
N TYR A 181 5.64 -1.41 -10.84
CA TYR A 181 5.01 -2.57 -11.45
C TYR A 181 5.57 -3.87 -10.86
N LYS A 182 4.67 -4.73 -10.39
CA LYS A 182 5.01 -5.97 -9.67
C LYS A 182 5.99 -5.73 -8.51
N SER A 183 5.81 -4.61 -7.81
CA SER A 183 6.67 -4.27 -6.69
C SER A 183 6.21 -4.93 -5.39
N ILE A 184 7.19 -5.26 -4.54
CA ILE A 184 6.96 -5.77 -3.20
C ILE A 184 7.63 -4.82 -2.22
N THR A 185 6.88 -4.38 -1.22
CA THR A 185 7.39 -3.54 -0.13
C THR A 185 7.05 -4.18 1.21
N LEU A 186 8.04 -4.75 1.87
CA LEU A 186 7.89 -5.35 3.20
C LEU A 186 8.64 -4.49 4.21
N THR A 187 7.96 -4.06 5.24
CA THR A 187 8.61 -3.38 6.37
C THR A 187 8.34 -4.14 7.66
N THR A 188 9.32 -4.17 8.55
CA THR A 188 9.20 -4.90 9.80
C THR A 188 10.14 -4.35 10.87
N SER A 189 9.84 -4.69 12.12
CA SER A 189 10.79 -4.59 13.22
C SER A 189 11.76 -5.77 13.18
N MET A 190 12.89 -5.68 13.89
CA MET A 190 13.85 -6.79 13.97
C MET A 190 13.15 -8.05 14.50
N PRO A 191 13.19 -9.16 13.77
CA PRO A 191 12.69 -10.44 14.26
C PRO A 191 13.45 -10.90 15.50
N LEU A 192 12.70 -11.32 16.51
CA LEU A 192 13.29 -11.82 17.76
C LEU A 192 13.23 -13.35 17.89
N THR A 193 12.52 -14.00 16.97
CA THR A 193 12.38 -15.47 16.93
C THR A 193 12.90 -16.02 15.61
N PRO A 194 13.45 -17.26 15.61
CA PRO A 194 13.92 -17.90 14.39
C PRO A 194 12.84 -17.98 13.29
N ASP A 195 11.60 -18.27 13.67
CA ASP A 195 10.47 -18.40 12.73
C ASP A 195 10.16 -17.12 11.97
N ALA A 196 10.52 -15.95 12.53
CA ALA A 196 10.35 -14.66 11.88
C ALA A 196 11.58 -14.24 11.05
N GLY A 197 12.64 -15.04 11.07
CA GLY A 197 13.90 -14.78 10.35
C GLY A 197 13.78 -14.88 8.83
N TRP A 198 12.70 -15.49 8.32
CA TRP A 198 12.47 -15.65 6.88
C TRP A 198 12.49 -14.33 6.08
N ILE A 199 12.25 -13.22 6.74
CA ILE A 199 12.28 -11.90 6.07
C ILE A 199 13.66 -11.59 5.46
N PHE A 200 14.73 -12.17 5.99
CA PHE A 200 16.08 -12.02 5.46
C PHE A 200 16.32 -12.87 4.20
N ASP A 201 15.50 -13.89 3.92
CA ASP A 201 15.60 -14.71 2.71
C ASP A 201 15.17 -13.93 1.45
N TYR A 202 14.46 -12.82 1.64
CA TYR A 202 14.02 -11.93 0.57
C TYR A 202 15.00 -10.77 0.31
N ALA A 203 16.06 -10.63 1.11
CA ALA A 203 16.98 -9.48 1.07
C ALA A 203 18.12 -9.68 0.05
#